data_81ce6d3206e2f6b752bf9e22b76641a5
#
_entry.id   81ce6d3206e2f6b752bf9e22b76641a5
#
_cell.length_a   1.000
_cell.length_b   1.000
_cell.length_c   1.000
_cell.angle_alpha   90.00
_cell.angle_beta   90.00
_cell.angle_gamma   90.00
#
_symmetry.space_group_name_H-M   'P 1'
#
loop_
_entity.id
_entity.type
_entity.pdbx_description
1 polymer ?
#
loop_
_entity_poly.entity_id
_entity_poly.type
_entity_poly.pdbx_seq_one_letter_code
_entity_poly.pdbx_strand_id
1 'polypeptide(L)'
;MGNPKAFLTIHRQEAGYRPVHERIDDFSEVEQTLNSSDRRTQASRCMDCGVPFCHWACPLGNKQPEWQDLLYKGRWREAFHVLEQTCDFPEFTGRICPALCEKSCVLKLSCDEPVTIRENEASIVEAAFREGYIQPVRPIRNGKRVAVIGSGPAGLTAANQLNRRGYEVTVFEKYELPGGLLRFGIPNFKLGKNIIDRRIRLMEQEGIVFKVNTMVGNEVSAKEIASTFDAVCIAIGSEVPRDLPIEGRNLKGVHFALELLSQQNRILEGIVIPPKDIINCKGKKILIIGGGDTGSDCVGTANRHKAANVTQIEIMPQPPVGHNPTTPWPLYPQVLKTSSSHEEGCIRRWNLASVRFIGEKNTLKGVEVEEVEWLPAKNGGRPEMWKTGRTEIIEADLVFLAMGFIHPEQEGLIKELSIAVDTRGNIAVDPGTNRIADTNIFASGDAVSGASLVVRAMASGRKAAAAIDKYLHPHKSYFIIHKS
;
A
#
# COMPACT_ATOMS: atom_id res chain seq x y z
N MET A 1 -4.26 -19.64 -24.81
CA MET A 1 -5.49 -20.00 -24.07
C MET A 1 -5.11 -20.97 -22.97
N GLY A 2 -5.56 -20.73 -21.75
CA GLY A 2 -5.48 -21.68 -20.64
C GLY A 2 -6.14 -23.02 -20.98
N ASN A 3 -6.24 -23.91 -20.02
CA ASN A 3 -7.05 -25.11 -20.22
C ASN A 3 -8.55 -24.71 -20.12
N PRO A 4 -9.34 -24.73 -21.20
CA PRO A 4 -10.71 -24.18 -21.21
C PRO A 4 -11.67 -24.94 -20.28
N LYS A 5 -11.27 -26.08 -19.72
CA LYS A 5 -12.07 -26.89 -18.78
C LYS A 5 -11.46 -26.93 -17.37
N ALA A 6 -10.29 -26.35 -17.14
CA ALA A 6 -9.60 -26.45 -15.85
C ALA A 6 -10.44 -25.89 -14.69
N PHE A 7 -11.09 -24.77 -14.88
CA PHE A 7 -11.93 -24.15 -13.85
C PHE A 7 -13.15 -25.01 -13.45
N LEU A 8 -13.53 -26.01 -14.26
CA LEU A 8 -14.62 -26.96 -13.94
C LEU A 8 -14.16 -28.14 -13.08
N THR A 9 -12.86 -28.44 -13.08
CA THR A 9 -12.32 -29.68 -12.49
C THR A 9 -11.22 -29.42 -11.45
N ILE A 10 -10.61 -28.25 -11.48
CA ILE A 10 -9.54 -27.84 -10.57
C ILE A 10 -10.09 -26.75 -9.65
N HIS A 11 -10.12 -27.03 -8.35
CA HIS A 11 -10.52 -26.06 -7.33
C HIS A 11 -9.43 -25.01 -7.09
N ARG A 12 -9.81 -23.83 -6.59
CA ARG A 12 -8.87 -22.83 -6.11
C ARG A 12 -8.06 -23.38 -4.95
N GLN A 13 -6.75 -23.30 -5.07
CA GLN A 13 -5.81 -23.64 -4.02
C GLN A 13 -4.88 -22.45 -3.77
N GLU A 14 -4.94 -21.90 -2.58
CA GLU A 14 -4.00 -20.89 -2.07
C GLU A 14 -2.82 -21.60 -1.38
N ALA A 15 -1.68 -20.94 -1.37
CA ALA A 15 -0.51 -21.46 -0.64
C ALA A 15 -0.70 -21.40 0.88
N GLY A 16 -1.55 -20.47 1.34
CA GLY A 16 -1.84 -20.25 2.75
C GLY A 16 -0.70 -19.53 3.49
N TYR A 17 -0.73 -19.64 4.81
CA TYR A 17 0.20 -18.98 5.71
C TYR A 17 0.98 -20.01 6.53
N ARG A 18 2.12 -19.61 7.05
CA ARG A 18 2.85 -20.36 8.08
C ARG A 18 1.95 -20.59 9.29
N PRO A 19 2.09 -21.72 10.02
CA PRO A 19 1.29 -22.00 11.24
C PRO A 19 1.38 -20.85 12.25
N VAL A 20 0.25 -20.54 12.92
CA VAL A 20 0.18 -19.39 13.84
C VAL A 20 1.26 -19.45 14.93
N HIS A 21 1.47 -20.64 15.54
CA HIS A 21 2.43 -20.81 16.63
C HIS A 21 3.89 -20.58 16.19
N GLU A 22 4.21 -20.71 14.90
CA GLU A 22 5.54 -20.42 14.37
C GLU A 22 5.67 -18.93 13.99
N ARG A 23 4.68 -18.42 13.24
CA ARG A 23 4.77 -17.09 12.63
C ARG A 23 4.68 -15.93 13.63
N ILE A 24 4.13 -16.17 14.83
CA ILE A 24 4.08 -15.16 15.90
C ILE A 24 5.40 -15.02 16.67
N ASP A 25 6.40 -15.87 16.42
CA ASP A 25 7.68 -15.83 17.10
C ASP A 25 8.74 -15.05 16.34
N ASP A 26 8.45 -14.68 15.09
CA ASP A 26 9.34 -13.89 14.25
C ASP A 26 8.59 -12.83 13.43
N PHE A 27 9.35 -12.03 12.67
CA PHE A 27 8.83 -11.02 11.74
C PHE A 27 9.04 -11.39 10.26
N SER A 28 9.36 -12.64 9.95
CA SER A 28 9.51 -13.13 8.58
C SER A 28 8.16 -13.18 7.86
N GLU A 29 8.19 -13.13 6.51
CA GLU A 29 6.96 -13.21 5.71
C GLU A 29 6.10 -14.41 6.11
N VAL A 30 4.81 -14.18 6.32
CA VAL A 30 3.88 -15.21 6.77
C VAL A 30 3.28 -16.00 5.63
N GLU A 31 3.21 -15.41 4.43
CA GLU A 31 2.64 -16.03 3.26
C GLU A 31 3.56 -17.10 2.69
N GLN A 32 2.99 -18.26 2.37
CA GLN A 32 3.70 -19.36 1.72
C GLN A 32 3.56 -19.27 0.21
N THR A 33 4.27 -20.11 -0.51
CA THR A 33 4.15 -20.22 -1.96
C THR A 33 3.96 -21.67 -2.38
N LEU A 34 3.14 -21.90 -3.39
CA LEU A 34 3.03 -23.21 -4.04
C LEU A 34 4.29 -23.51 -4.85
N ASN A 35 4.59 -24.78 -5.02
CA ASN A 35 5.61 -25.20 -5.97
C ASN A 35 5.24 -24.84 -7.41
N SER A 36 6.19 -24.91 -8.33
CA SER A 36 6.01 -24.48 -9.71
C SER A 36 4.95 -25.28 -10.48
N SER A 37 4.77 -26.56 -10.18
CA SER A 37 3.74 -27.41 -10.80
C SER A 37 2.34 -26.99 -10.39
N ASP A 38 2.11 -26.87 -9.08
CA ASP A 38 0.81 -26.47 -8.55
C ASP A 38 0.46 -25.03 -8.94
N ARG A 39 1.46 -24.14 -8.99
CA ARG A 39 1.27 -22.77 -9.46
C ARG A 39 0.82 -22.72 -10.92
N ARG A 40 1.41 -23.54 -11.80
CA ARG A 40 0.96 -23.69 -13.19
C ARG A 40 -0.46 -24.24 -13.27
N THR A 41 -0.77 -25.22 -12.43
CA THR A 41 -2.11 -25.81 -12.33
C THR A 41 -3.14 -24.74 -11.93
N GLN A 42 -2.83 -23.89 -10.94
CA GLN A 42 -3.71 -22.78 -10.58
C GLN A 42 -3.87 -21.72 -11.69
N ALA A 43 -2.79 -21.42 -12.41
CA ALA A 43 -2.84 -20.50 -13.55
C ALA A 43 -3.73 -21.03 -14.69
N SER A 44 -3.80 -22.36 -14.90
CA SER A 44 -4.63 -22.99 -15.92
C SER A 44 -6.14 -22.73 -15.75
N ARG A 45 -6.57 -22.35 -14.53
CA ARG A 45 -7.97 -22.01 -14.23
C ARG A 45 -8.45 -20.71 -14.88
N CYS A 46 -7.53 -19.89 -15.42
CA CYS A 46 -7.91 -18.69 -16.14
C CYS A 46 -8.68 -19.04 -17.41
N MET A 47 -9.89 -18.48 -17.55
CA MET A 47 -10.77 -18.72 -18.70
C MET A 47 -10.38 -17.93 -19.95
N ASP A 48 -9.38 -17.05 -19.88
CA ASP A 48 -9.00 -16.15 -20.97
C ASP A 48 -10.20 -15.37 -21.53
N CYS A 49 -10.89 -14.63 -20.65
CA CYS A 49 -12.14 -13.95 -20.98
C CYS A 49 -11.92 -12.90 -22.07
N GLY A 50 -12.78 -12.89 -23.10
CA GLY A 50 -12.76 -11.85 -24.13
C GLY A 50 -13.03 -10.43 -23.59
N VAL A 51 -13.72 -10.32 -22.44
CA VAL A 51 -13.87 -9.09 -21.66
C VAL A 51 -13.32 -9.36 -20.25
N PRO A 52 -12.02 -9.14 -20.00
CA PRO A 52 -11.39 -9.49 -18.75
C PRO A 52 -11.66 -8.45 -17.66
N PHE A 53 -12.64 -8.70 -16.80
CA PHE A 53 -12.97 -7.83 -15.67
C PHE A 53 -11.80 -7.65 -14.69
N CYS A 54 -10.93 -8.65 -14.58
CA CYS A 54 -9.69 -8.54 -13.81
C CYS A 54 -8.76 -7.43 -14.34
N HIS A 55 -8.69 -7.26 -15.64
CA HIS A 55 -7.95 -6.20 -16.33
C HIS A 55 -8.55 -4.82 -16.03
N TRP A 56 -9.88 -4.71 -16.18
CA TRP A 56 -10.61 -3.47 -15.89
C TRP A 56 -10.50 -3.05 -14.42
N ALA A 57 -10.55 -3.98 -13.48
CA ALA A 57 -10.49 -3.66 -12.05
C ALA A 57 -9.09 -3.29 -11.56
N CYS A 58 -8.05 -3.65 -12.31
CA CYS A 58 -6.67 -3.31 -11.96
C CYS A 58 -6.36 -1.86 -12.36
N PRO A 59 -5.99 -0.96 -11.43
CA PRO A 59 -5.61 0.41 -11.78
C PRO A 59 -4.42 0.53 -12.74
N LEU A 60 -3.57 -0.51 -12.80
CA LEU A 60 -2.46 -0.59 -13.75
C LEU A 60 -2.88 -1.12 -15.13
N GLY A 61 -4.11 -1.62 -15.29
CA GLY A 61 -4.54 -2.31 -16.51
C GLY A 61 -3.69 -3.55 -16.79
N ASN A 62 -3.37 -4.32 -15.74
CA ASN A 62 -2.47 -5.46 -15.84
C ASN A 62 -3.10 -6.57 -16.71
N LYS A 63 -2.30 -7.19 -17.57
CA LYS A 63 -2.72 -8.18 -18.58
C LYS A 63 -2.76 -9.58 -17.99
N GLN A 64 -3.69 -9.81 -17.04
CA GLN A 64 -3.75 -11.07 -16.30
C GLN A 64 -3.99 -12.30 -17.19
N PRO A 65 -4.92 -12.33 -18.14
CA PRO A 65 -5.13 -13.53 -18.97
C PRO A 65 -3.87 -13.95 -19.73
N GLU A 66 -3.17 -13.00 -20.32
CA GLU A 66 -2.01 -13.24 -21.16
C GLU A 66 -0.85 -13.89 -20.38
N TRP A 67 -0.47 -13.32 -19.23
CA TRP A 67 0.62 -13.91 -18.46
C TRP A 67 0.18 -15.16 -17.67
N GLN A 68 -1.13 -15.34 -17.35
CA GLN A 68 -1.64 -16.60 -16.79
C GLN A 68 -1.50 -17.75 -17.78
N ASP A 69 -1.82 -17.53 -19.05
CA ASP A 69 -1.65 -18.53 -20.10
C ASP A 69 -0.17 -18.94 -20.27
N LEU A 70 0.72 -17.96 -20.27
CA LEU A 70 2.17 -18.20 -20.35
C LEU A 70 2.68 -18.98 -19.12
N LEU A 71 2.22 -18.61 -17.92
CA LEU A 71 2.55 -19.30 -16.68
C LEU A 71 2.07 -20.75 -16.70
N TYR A 72 0.82 -20.99 -17.10
CA TYR A 72 0.28 -22.34 -17.28
C TYR A 72 1.15 -23.20 -18.21
N LYS A 73 1.59 -22.65 -19.34
CA LYS A 73 2.46 -23.32 -20.32
C LYS A 73 3.90 -23.50 -19.82
N GLY A 74 4.24 -23.00 -18.63
CA GLY A 74 5.60 -23.06 -18.09
C GLY A 74 6.57 -22.06 -18.73
N ARG A 75 6.05 -21.04 -19.43
CA ARG A 75 6.82 -19.98 -20.09
C ARG A 75 7.05 -18.81 -19.13
N TRP A 76 7.75 -19.08 -18.04
CA TRP A 76 7.93 -18.14 -16.92
C TRP A 76 8.57 -16.82 -17.33
N ARG A 77 9.61 -16.87 -18.17
CA ARG A 77 10.31 -15.66 -18.64
C ARG A 77 9.36 -14.75 -19.42
N GLU A 78 8.57 -15.32 -20.30
CA GLU A 78 7.65 -14.57 -21.14
C GLU A 78 6.45 -14.06 -20.33
N ALA A 79 5.97 -14.86 -19.36
CA ALA A 79 4.97 -14.41 -18.41
C ALA A 79 5.46 -13.16 -17.64
N PHE A 80 6.71 -13.16 -17.20
CA PHE A 80 7.32 -11.99 -16.58
C PHE A 80 7.38 -10.80 -17.53
N HIS A 81 7.81 -10.98 -18.78
CA HIS A 81 7.87 -9.87 -19.75
C HIS A 81 6.51 -9.24 -20.06
N VAL A 82 5.44 -10.03 -20.07
CA VAL A 82 4.08 -9.48 -20.21
C VAL A 82 3.65 -8.74 -18.95
N LEU A 83 3.94 -9.29 -17.77
CA LEU A 83 3.60 -8.71 -16.48
C LEU A 83 4.28 -7.34 -16.27
N GLU A 84 5.59 -7.22 -16.55
CA GLU A 84 6.36 -5.99 -16.35
C GLU A 84 5.94 -4.83 -17.27
N GLN A 85 5.26 -5.09 -18.39
CA GLN A 85 4.75 -4.03 -19.27
C GLN A 85 3.77 -3.08 -18.56
N THR A 86 3.02 -3.61 -17.63
CA THR A 86 1.97 -2.86 -16.90
C THR A 86 2.25 -2.70 -15.41
N CYS A 87 2.97 -3.62 -14.79
CA CYS A 87 3.30 -3.59 -13.36
C CYS A 87 4.81 -3.42 -13.16
N ASP A 88 5.23 -2.26 -12.63
CA ASP A 88 6.65 -1.96 -12.41
C ASP A 88 7.27 -2.80 -11.29
N PHE A 89 6.49 -3.14 -10.27
CA PHE A 89 6.95 -3.83 -9.06
C PHE A 89 6.01 -4.95 -8.65
N PRO A 90 5.96 -6.05 -9.43
CA PRO A 90 5.08 -7.18 -9.11
C PRO A 90 5.41 -7.85 -7.77
N GLU A 91 6.63 -7.72 -7.28
CA GLU A 91 7.05 -8.21 -5.97
C GLU A 91 6.34 -7.48 -4.80
N PHE A 92 5.93 -6.22 -5.01
CA PHE A 92 5.16 -5.48 -4.00
C PHE A 92 3.67 -5.77 -4.15
N THR A 93 3.11 -5.63 -5.35
CA THR A 93 1.68 -5.88 -5.59
C THR A 93 1.30 -7.33 -5.34
N GLY A 94 2.14 -8.27 -5.69
CA GLY A 94 1.94 -9.69 -5.44
C GLY A 94 1.89 -10.07 -3.94
N ARG A 95 2.38 -9.20 -3.04
CA ARG A 95 2.33 -9.42 -1.59
C ARG A 95 1.25 -8.61 -0.88
N ILE A 96 1.12 -7.32 -1.22
CA ILE A 96 0.32 -6.37 -0.42
C ILE A 96 -0.87 -5.75 -1.15
N CYS A 97 -1.07 -6.04 -2.43
CA CYS A 97 -2.27 -5.60 -3.12
C CYS A 97 -3.50 -6.40 -2.62
N PRO A 98 -4.65 -5.75 -2.35
CA PRO A 98 -5.87 -6.45 -1.95
C PRO A 98 -6.50 -7.28 -3.08
N ALA A 99 -5.82 -7.38 -4.23
CA ALA A 99 -6.21 -8.17 -5.40
C ALA A 99 -7.60 -7.80 -5.94
N LEU A 100 -7.80 -6.54 -6.33
CA LEU A 100 -9.01 -6.07 -6.99
C LEU A 100 -9.39 -6.95 -8.18
N CYS A 101 -8.38 -7.42 -8.93
CA CYS A 101 -8.50 -8.32 -10.06
C CYS A 101 -9.15 -9.67 -9.70
N GLU A 102 -8.83 -10.24 -8.52
CA GLU A 102 -9.45 -11.49 -8.07
C GLU A 102 -10.92 -11.27 -7.69
N LYS A 103 -11.23 -10.13 -7.06
CA LYS A 103 -12.61 -9.82 -6.64
C LYS A 103 -13.54 -9.57 -7.84
N SER A 104 -13.01 -9.13 -8.98
CA SER A 104 -13.74 -8.93 -10.23
C SER A 104 -13.56 -10.07 -11.24
N CYS A 105 -12.82 -11.13 -10.90
CA CYS A 105 -12.71 -12.32 -11.74
C CYS A 105 -14.09 -12.93 -11.99
N VAL A 106 -14.37 -13.35 -13.23
CA VAL A 106 -15.66 -13.97 -13.59
C VAL A 106 -15.92 -15.24 -12.78
N LEU A 107 -14.88 -16.01 -12.45
CA LEU A 107 -15.01 -17.18 -11.58
C LEU A 107 -15.45 -16.83 -10.15
N LYS A 108 -15.24 -15.60 -9.69
CA LYS A 108 -15.80 -15.12 -8.41
C LYS A 108 -17.34 -15.06 -8.49
N LEU A 109 -17.88 -14.66 -9.64
CA LEU A 109 -19.32 -14.59 -9.87
C LEU A 109 -19.95 -15.98 -10.02
N SER A 110 -19.28 -16.89 -10.75
CA SER A 110 -19.88 -18.17 -11.14
C SER A 110 -19.75 -19.29 -10.10
N CYS A 111 -18.61 -19.37 -9.42
CA CYS A 111 -18.32 -20.45 -8.45
C CYS A 111 -17.66 -19.99 -7.15
N ASP A 112 -17.49 -18.69 -6.97
CA ASP A 112 -16.81 -18.08 -5.83
C ASP A 112 -15.32 -18.49 -5.65
N GLU A 113 -14.72 -19.01 -6.70
CA GLU A 113 -13.34 -19.46 -6.74
C GLU A 113 -12.52 -18.69 -7.80
N PRO A 114 -12.19 -17.39 -7.62
CA PRO A 114 -11.39 -16.64 -8.58
C PRO A 114 -10.01 -17.26 -8.79
N VAL A 115 -9.35 -16.95 -9.89
CA VAL A 115 -7.95 -17.35 -10.12
C VAL A 115 -7.07 -16.72 -9.04
N THR A 116 -6.02 -17.43 -8.58
CA THR A 116 -5.03 -16.95 -7.59
C THR A 116 -4.06 -15.95 -8.23
N ILE A 117 -4.60 -14.82 -8.70
CA ILE A 117 -3.88 -13.86 -9.55
C ILE A 117 -2.69 -13.25 -8.80
N ARG A 118 -2.90 -12.79 -7.57
CA ARG A 118 -1.89 -12.12 -6.74
C ARG A 118 -0.71 -13.06 -6.43
N GLU A 119 -0.98 -14.29 -6.02
CA GLU A 119 0.06 -15.27 -5.73
C GLU A 119 0.82 -15.71 -7.00
N ASN A 120 0.12 -15.81 -8.13
CA ASN A 120 0.75 -16.13 -9.40
C ASN A 120 1.69 -14.99 -9.83
N GLU A 121 1.28 -13.73 -9.66
CA GLU A 121 2.09 -12.54 -9.89
C GLU A 121 3.37 -12.56 -9.04
N ALA A 122 3.25 -12.81 -7.73
CA ALA A 122 4.39 -12.94 -6.83
C ALA A 122 5.33 -14.08 -7.29
N SER A 123 4.78 -15.23 -7.66
CA SER A 123 5.58 -16.39 -8.09
C SER A 123 6.35 -16.12 -9.39
N ILE A 124 5.75 -15.40 -10.34
CA ILE A 124 6.39 -15.02 -11.61
C ILE A 124 7.60 -14.11 -11.33
N VAL A 125 7.44 -13.06 -10.53
CA VAL A 125 8.53 -12.13 -10.26
C VAL A 125 9.64 -12.75 -9.42
N GLU A 126 9.30 -13.61 -8.45
CA GLU A 126 10.31 -14.33 -7.67
C GLU A 126 11.12 -15.31 -8.54
N ALA A 127 10.46 -16.00 -9.47
CA ALA A 127 11.14 -16.80 -10.46
C ALA A 127 12.06 -15.94 -11.36
N ALA A 128 11.59 -14.76 -11.77
CA ALA A 128 12.37 -13.85 -12.62
C ALA A 128 13.66 -13.35 -11.95
N PHE A 129 13.61 -13.05 -10.65
CA PHE A 129 14.81 -12.71 -9.87
C PHE A 129 15.73 -13.93 -9.68
N ARG A 130 15.19 -15.07 -9.28
CA ARG A 130 15.96 -16.28 -9.00
C ARG A 130 16.68 -16.82 -10.26
N GLU A 131 16.00 -16.84 -11.39
CA GLU A 131 16.53 -17.34 -12.67
C GLU A 131 17.30 -16.26 -13.44
N GLY A 132 17.46 -15.05 -12.91
CA GLY A 132 18.20 -13.97 -13.54
C GLY A 132 17.55 -13.38 -14.80
N TYR A 133 16.23 -13.43 -14.94
CA TYR A 133 15.53 -12.77 -16.05
C TYR A 133 15.55 -11.26 -15.93
N ILE A 134 15.59 -10.76 -14.68
CA ILE A 134 15.71 -9.35 -14.37
C ILE A 134 17.18 -8.98 -14.33
N GLN A 135 17.59 -8.13 -15.28
CA GLN A 135 18.95 -7.59 -15.35
C GLN A 135 18.89 -6.07 -15.39
N PRO A 136 19.88 -5.38 -14.81
CA PRO A 136 19.95 -3.93 -14.89
C PRO A 136 20.10 -3.47 -16.34
N VAL A 137 19.23 -2.55 -16.76
CA VAL A 137 19.28 -1.94 -18.09
C VAL A 137 19.56 -0.46 -17.94
N ARG A 138 20.74 0.01 -18.38
CA ARG A 138 21.07 1.43 -18.43
C ARG A 138 20.55 2.04 -19.72
N PRO A 139 19.56 2.93 -19.67
CA PRO A 139 19.04 3.58 -20.86
C PRO A 139 20.03 4.60 -21.42
N ILE A 140 19.91 4.90 -22.72
CA ILE A 140 20.63 6.01 -23.33
C ILE A 140 20.05 7.31 -22.76
N ARG A 141 20.92 8.15 -22.20
CA ARG A 141 20.51 9.41 -21.58
C ARG A 141 20.11 10.44 -22.64
N ASN A 142 19.02 11.17 -22.32
CA ASN A 142 18.48 12.24 -23.21
C ASN A 142 18.94 13.64 -22.78
N GLY A 143 19.81 13.77 -21.77
CA GLY A 143 20.36 15.01 -21.26
C GLY A 143 19.42 15.83 -20.36
N LYS A 144 18.23 15.31 -20.03
CA LYS A 144 17.25 15.96 -19.16
C LYS A 144 17.28 15.36 -17.76
N ARG A 145 17.20 16.20 -16.73
CA ARG A 145 17.22 15.83 -15.32
C ARG A 145 15.85 15.96 -14.68
N VAL A 146 15.41 14.93 -13.96
CA VAL A 146 14.12 14.95 -13.25
C VAL A 146 14.35 14.64 -11.77
N ALA A 147 13.80 15.48 -10.90
CA ALA A 147 13.72 15.23 -9.47
C ALA A 147 12.43 14.50 -9.13
N VAL A 148 12.52 13.46 -8.29
CA VAL A 148 11.36 12.82 -7.67
C VAL A 148 11.47 13.02 -6.16
N ILE A 149 10.45 13.60 -5.53
CA ILE A 149 10.44 13.88 -4.09
C ILE A 149 9.54 12.87 -3.40
N GLY A 150 10.14 11.98 -2.64
CA GLY A 150 9.52 10.82 -2.00
C GLY A 150 9.78 9.51 -2.77
N SER A 151 10.13 8.47 -2.02
CA SER A 151 10.47 7.13 -2.53
C SER A 151 9.41 6.06 -2.22
N GLY A 152 8.17 6.47 -1.93
CA GLY A 152 7.05 5.54 -1.83
C GLY A 152 6.67 4.92 -3.18
N PRO A 153 5.62 4.07 -3.26
CA PRO A 153 5.24 3.35 -4.49
C PRO A 153 5.07 4.26 -5.71
N ALA A 154 4.47 5.45 -5.53
CA ALA A 154 4.27 6.41 -6.61
C ALA A 154 5.60 6.98 -7.10
N GLY A 155 6.48 7.41 -6.18
CA GLY A 155 7.78 7.98 -6.50
C GLY A 155 8.71 6.96 -7.15
N LEU A 156 8.81 5.74 -6.60
CA LEU A 156 9.59 4.67 -7.22
C LEU A 156 9.11 4.34 -8.63
N THR A 157 7.79 4.28 -8.84
CA THR A 157 7.22 4.03 -10.17
C THR A 157 7.53 5.17 -11.13
N ALA A 158 7.37 6.42 -10.71
CA ALA A 158 7.70 7.58 -11.54
C ALA A 158 9.20 7.56 -11.90
N ALA A 159 10.07 7.32 -10.93
CA ALA A 159 11.52 7.24 -11.13
C ALA A 159 11.90 6.13 -12.12
N ASN A 160 11.36 4.91 -11.95
CA ASN A 160 11.59 3.78 -12.84
C ASN A 160 11.15 4.10 -14.29
N GLN A 161 9.94 4.62 -14.45
CA GLN A 161 9.37 4.95 -15.77
C GLN A 161 10.15 6.08 -16.47
N LEU A 162 10.60 7.09 -15.74
CA LEU A 162 11.40 8.19 -16.28
C LEU A 162 12.82 7.73 -16.62
N ASN A 163 13.46 6.96 -15.74
CA ASN A 163 14.78 6.39 -16.00
C ASN A 163 14.78 5.54 -17.28
N ARG A 164 13.80 4.63 -17.45
CA ARG A 164 13.66 3.81 -18.68
C ARG A 164 13.48 4.64 -19.95
N ARG A 165 12.98 5.88 -19.86
CA ARG A 165 12.87 6.84 -20.98
C ARG A 165 14.13 7.66 -21.23
N GLY A 166 15.19 7.43 -20.47
CA GLY A 166 16.49 8.07 -20.63
C GLY A 166 16.70 9.33 -19.80
N TYR A 167 15.80 9.70 -18.91
CA TYR A 167 16.02 10.82 -17.99
C TYR A 167 17.06 10.49 -16.92
N GLU A 168 17.82 11.50 -16.51
CA GLU A 168 18.66 11.40 -15.31
C GLU A 168 17.78 11.68 -14.09
N VAL A 169 17.51 10.64 -13.30
CA VAL A 169 16.56 10.72 -12.19
C VAL A 169 17.28 10.75 -10.86
N THR A 170 16.94 11.75 -10.03
CA THR A 170 17.33 11.82 -8.62
C THR A 170 16.09 11.74 -7.75
N VAL A 171 16.06 10.77 -6.84
CA VAL A 171 15.01 10.59 -5.85
C VAL A 171 15.47 11.16 -4.51
N PHE A 172 14.71 12.10 -3.96
CA PHE A 172 14.95 12.67 -2.64
C PHE A 172 14.03 12.02 -1.63
N GLU A 173 14.60 11.47 -0.57
CA GLU A 173 13.86 10.77 0.49
C GLU A 173 14.25 11.35 1.87
N LYS A 174 13.23 11.72 2.65
CA LYS A 174 13.43 12.29 3.98
C LYS A 174 13.94 11.28 5.02
N TYR A 175 13.61 10.00 4.83
CA TYR A 175 14.03 8.94 5.72
C TYR A 175 15.43 8.41 5.37
N GLU A 176 15.98 7.62 6.28
CA GLU A 176 17.31 7.01 6.19
C GLU A 176 17.44 5.93 5.12
N LEU A 177 16.31 5.35 4.67
CA LEU A 177 16.26 4.34 3.62
C LEU A 177 15.07 4.62 2.67
N PRO A 178 15.20 4.31 1.37
CA PRO A 178 14.11 4.49 0.43
C PRO A 178 13.03 3.40 0.57
N GLY A 179 11.79 3.74 0.17
CA GLY A 179 10.66 2.82 0.15
C GLY A 179 9.36 3.39 0.75
N GLY A 180 9.43 4.54 1.46
CA GLY A 180 8.27 5.17 2.08
C GLY A 180 7.49 4.19 2.98
N LEU A 181 6.15 4.15 2.87
CA LEU A 181 5.33 3.25 3.67
C LEU A 181 5.50 1.76 3.32
N LEU A 182 6.05 1.39 2.17
CA LEU A 182 6.44 -0.01 1.90
C LEU A 182 7.47 -0.49 2.93
N ARG A 183 8.42 0.38 3.29
CA ARG A 183 9.48 0.09 4.24
C ARG A 183 9.05 0.36 5.68
N PHE A 184 8.53 1.55 5.96
CA PHE A 184 8.32 2.02 7.33
C PHE A 184 6.87 1.86 7.83
N GLY A 185 5.90 1.62 6.94
CA GLY A 185 4.50 1.40 7.33
C GLY A 185 4.10 -0.06 7.35
N ILE A 186 4.36 -0.79 6.27
CA ILE A 186 3.96 -2.19 6.13
C ILE A 186 4.89 -3.09 6.95
N PRO A 187 4.37 -3.99 7.79
CA PRO A 187 5.18 -4.89 8.58
C PRO A 187 6.03 -5.83 7.72
N ASN A 188 7.22 -6.20 8.22
CA ASN A 188 8.12 -7.12 7.54
C ASN A 188 7.47 -8.49 7.27
N PHE A 189 6.58 -8.94 8.14
CA PHE A 189 5.86 -10.21 7.98
C PHE A 189 4.81 -10.21 6.85
N LYS A 190 4.51 -9.03 6.24
CA LYS A 190 3.71 -8.90 5.02
C LYS A 190 4.56 -8.59 3.79
N LEU A 191 5.64 -7.83 3.96
CA LEU A 191 6.57 -7.45 2.90
C LEU A 191 7.98 -7.37 3.46
N GLY A 192 8.79 -8.38 3.17
CA GLY A 192 10.19 -8.46 3.59
C GLY A 192 11.00 -7.27 3.06
N LYS A 193 11.81 -6.63 3.91
CA LYS A 193 12.56 -5.43 3.51
C LYS A 193 13.66 -5.74 2.51
N ASN A 194 14.19 -6.95 2.54
CA ASN A 194 15.11 -7.47 1.51
C ASN A 194 14.53 -7.45 0.08
N ILE A 195 13.20 -7.54 -0.05
CA ILE A 195 12.50 -7.43 -1.35
C ILE A 195 12.58 -6.00 -1.88
N ILE A 196 12.43 -5.02 -0.98
CA ILE A 196 12.56 -3.60 -1.32
C ILE A 196 14.03 -3.31 -1.67
N ASP A 197 14.98 -3.76 -0.86
CA ASP A 197 16.41 -3.56 -1.08
C ASP A 197 16.88 -4.12 -2.43
N ARG A 198 16.40 -5.29 -2.77
CA ARG A 198 16.68 -5.93 -4.07
C ARG A 198 16.25 -5.03 -5.23
N ARG A 199 15.07 -4.42 -5.13
CA ARG A 199 14.55 -3.51 -6.16
C ARG A 199 15.31 -2.18 -6.19
N ILE A 200 15.58 -1.58 -5.04
CA ILE A 200 16.34 -0.33 -4.97
C ILE A 200 17.74 -0.51 -5.58
N ARG A 201 18.45 -1.58 -5.21
CA ARG A 201 19.77 -1.89 -5.80
C ARG A 201 19.72 -2.04 -7.32
N LEU A 202 18.67 -2.66 -7.86
CA LEU A 202 18.47 -2.75 -9.31
C LEU A 202 18.31 -1.35 -9.93
N MET A 203 17.47 -0.51 -9.34
CA MET A 203 17.23 0.87 -9.81
C MET A 203 18.51 1.72 -9.76
N GLU A 204 19.34 1.56 -8.72
CA GLU A 204 20.66 2.21 -8.62
C GLU A 204 21.61 1.74 -9.71
N GLN A 205 21.67 0.45 -9.98
CA GLN A 205 22.47 -0.13 -11.07
C GLN A 205 22.02 0.39 -12.45
N GLU A 206 20.74 0.68 -12.61
CA GLU A 206 20.18 1.31 -13.82
C GLU A 206 20.46 2.81 -13.90
N GLY A 207 21.02 3.41 -12.84
CA GLY A 207 21.51 4.80 -12.81
C GLY A 207 20.54 5.80 -12.18
N ILE A 208 19.56 5.36 -11.39
CA ILE A 208 18.77 6.24 -10.53
C ILE A 208 19.60 6.57 -9.27
N VAL A 209 19.61 7.83 -8.89
CA VAL A 209 20.33 8.32 -7.71
C VAL A 209 19.33 8.52 -6.57
N PHE A 210 19.56 7.87 -5.42
CA PHE A 210 18.79 8.11 -4.20
C PHE A 210 19.56 9.02 -3.25
N LYS A 211 18.93 10.12 -2.82
CA LYS A 211 19.40 11.03 -1.78
C LYS A 211 18.52 10.87 -0.56
N VAL A 212 18.94 10.02 0.35
CA VAL A 212 18.25 9.76 1.62
C VAL A 212 18.60 10.82 2.67
N ASN A 213 17.91 10.84 3.82
CA ASN A 213 18.05 11.86 4.85
C ASN A 213 17.98 13.28 4.27
N THR A 214 17.08 13.49 3.29
CA THR A 214 16.98 14.76 2.56
C THR A 214 15.51 15.20 2.49
N MET A 215 15.10 16.02 3.44
CA MET A 215 13.75 16.58 3.48
C MET A 215 13.68 17.88 2.66
N VAL A 216 13.14 17.76 1.46
CA VAL A 216 12.93 18.91 0.57
C VAL A 216 11.88 19.85 1.15
N GLY A 217 12.16 21.14 1.18
CA GLY A 217 11.34 22.17 1.81
C GLY A 217 11.71 22.41 3.28
N ASN A 218 12.77 21.76 3.80
CA ASN A 218 13.31 21.96 5.12
C ASN A 218 14.84 22.00 5.07
N GLU A 219 15.50 20.87 4.78
CA GLU A 219 16.98 20.77 4.70
C GLU A 219 17.49 21.24 3.34
N VAL A 220 16.72 21.02 2.30
CA VAL A 220 17.01 21.44 0.92
C VAL A 220 15.84 22.25 0.39
N SER A 221 16.13 23.41 -0.20
CA SER A 221 15.11 24.30 -0.74
C SER A 221 14.36 23.64 -1.89
N ALA A 222 13.00 23.64 -1.79
CA ALA A 222 12.14 23.16 -2.84
C ALA A 222 12.20 24.05 -4.10
N LYS A 223 12.41 25.36 -3.93
CA LYS A 223 12.61 26.32 -5.04
C LYS A 223 13.92 26.04 -5.77
N GLU A 224 14.98 25.70 -5.05
CA GLU A 224 16.25 25.34 -5.66
C GLU A 224 16.11 24.07 -6.51
N ILE A 225 15.45 23.03 -5.98
CA ILE A 225 15.18 21.81 -6.74
C ILE A 225 14.35 22.14 -7.99
N ALA A 226 13.28 22.92 -7.87
CA ALA A 226 12.43 23.28 -9.00
C ALA A 226 13.16 24.09 -10.10
N SER A 227 14.17 24.90 -9.73
CA SER A 227 14.97 25.65 -10.68
C SER A 227 16.13 24.85 -11.30
N THR A 228 16.60 23.81 -10.60
CA THR A 228 17.79 23.02 -11.00
C THR A 228 17.44 21.88 -11.94
N PHE A 229 16.26 21.28 -11.78
CA PHE A 229 15.79 20.15 -12.58
C PHE A 229 14.84 20.60 -13.68
N ASP A 230 14.87 19.91 -14.83
CA ASP A 230 13.98 20.19 -15.96
C ASP A 230 12.51 19.91 -15.62
N ALA A 231 12.25 18.95 -14.73
CA ALA A 231 10.94 18.70 -14.14
C ALA A 231 11.06 18.10 -12.72
N VAL A 232 10.01 18.27 -11.93
CA VAL A 232 9.91 17.76 -10.56
C VAL A 232 8.63 16.94 -10.40
N CYS A 233 8.72 15.75 -9.82
CA CYS A 233 7.56 14.91 -9.45
C CYS A 233 7.46 14.82 -7.92
N ILE A 234 6.44 15.42 -7.33
CA ILE A 234 6.14 15.35 -5.90
C ILE A 234 5.34 14.07 -5.64
N ALA A 235 5.89 13.17 -4.81
CA ALA A 235 5.30 11.87 -4.46
C ALA A 235 5.44 11.57 -2.95
N ILE A 236 5.20 12.59 -2.11
CA ILE A 236 5.42 12.58 -0.66
C ILE A 236 4.38 11.80 0.14
N GLY A 237 3.37 11.23 -0.52
CA GLY A 237 2.32 10.47 0.15
C GLY A 237 1.32 11.34 0.91
N SER A 238 0.54 10.70 1.80
CA SER A 238 -0.40 11.32 2.73
C SER A 238 -0.06 10.76 4.11
N GLU A 239 0.70 11.49 4.91
CA GLU A 239 1.27 10.98 6.16
C GLU A 239 0.73 11.68 7.42
N VAL A 240 -0.06 12.76 7.27
CA VAL A 240 -0.69 13.39 8.43
C VAL A 240 -1.79 12.46 8.95
N PRO A 241 -1.61 11.86 10.15
CA PRO A 241 -2.56 10.90 10.67
C PRO A 241 -3.85 11.60 11.12
N ARG A 242 -4.96 10.89 11.00
CA ARG A 242 -6.21 11.33 11.64
C ARG A 242 -6.07 11.18 13.14
N ASP A 243 -6.18 12.28 13.85
CA ASP A 243 -6.12 12.30 15.31
C ASP A 243 -7.52 12.16 15.95
N LEU A 244 -7.52 11.90 17.24
CA LEU A 244 -8.70 11.78 18.09
C LEU A 244 -8.57 12.76 19.27
N PRO A 245 -8.93 14.04 19.08
CA PRO A 245 -8.72 15.10 20.07
C PRO A 245 -9.80 15.07 21.18
N ILE A 246 -9.80 13.98 21.95
CA ILE A 246 -10.68 13.79 23.12
C ILE A 246 -9.87 13.93 24.42
N GLU A 247 -10.57 14.04 25.55
CA GLU A 247 -9.96 14.12 26.88
C GLU A 247 -8.94 12.99 27.10
N GLY A 248 -7.78 13.31 27.65
CA GLY A 248 -6.71 12.35 27.93
C GLY A 248 -5.82 12.00 26.73
N ARG A 249 -5.98 12.64 25.55
CA ARG A 249 -5.18 12.37 24.34
C ARG A 249 -3.67 12.41 24.58
N ASN A 250 -3.22 13.23 25.51
CA ASN A 250 -1.79 13.42 25.80
C ASN A 250 -1.24 12.48 26.88
N LEU A 251 -2.02 11.50 27.34
CA LEU A 251 -1.54 10.49 28.28
C LEU A 251 -0.44 9.63 27.66
N LYS A 252 0.56 9.29 28.46
CA LYS A 252 1.60 8.32 28.06
C LYS A 252 0.95 6.97 27.75
N GLY A 253 1.19 6.44 26.58
CA GLY A 253 0.59 5.19 26.12
C GLY A 253 -0.42 5.37 24.97
N VAL A 254 -0.76 6.61 24.59
CA VAL A 254 -1.60 6.90 23.40
C VAL A 254 -0.69 7.29 22.23
N HIS A 255 -0.63 6.45 21.20
CA HIS A 255 0.26 6.57 20.06
C HIS A 255 -0.50 6.54 18.73
N PHE A 256 0.08 7.10 17.69
CA PHE A 256 -0.34 6.77 16.34
C PHE A 256 0.16 5.39 15.91
N ALA A 257 -0.60 4.69 15.11
CA ALA A 257 -0.25 3.34 14.62
C ALA A 257 1.12 3.28 13.93
N LEU A 258 1.46 4.31 13.13
CA LEU A 258 2.76 4.36 12.45
C LEU A 258 3.95 4.49 13.39
N GLU A 259 3.78 5.01 14.60
CA GLU A 259 4.88 5.06 15.57
C GLU A 259 5.34 3.64 15.93
N LEU A 260 4.40 2.72 16.20
CA LEU A 260 4.73 1.32 16.46
C LEU A 260 5.29 0.62 15.21
N LEU A 261 4.61 0.75 14.06
CA LEU A 261 4.96 0.02 12.85
C LEU A 261 6.32 0.47 12.30
N SER A 262 6.53 1.78 12.24
CA SER A 262 7.77 2.38 11.77
C SER A 262 8.95 2.06 12.70
N GLN A 263 8.72 2.11 14.02
CA GLN A 263 9.73 1.70 14.99
C GLN A 263 10.14 0.25 14.81
N GLN A 264 9.17 -0.67 14.71
CA GLN A 264 9.47 -2.09 14.56
C GLN A 264 10.24 -2.38 13.27
N ASN A 265 9.85 -1.75 12.17
CA ASN A 265 10.57 -1.90 10.91
C ASN A 265 12.00 -1.35 10.99
N ARG A 266 12.22 -0.19 11.64
CA ARG A 266 13.57 0.36 11.88
C ARG A 266 14.45 -0.59 12.71
N ILE A 267 13.89 -1.20 13.74
CA ILE A 267 14.62 -2.19 14.56
C ILE A 267 15.05 -3.37 13.69
N LEU A 268 14.19 -3.87 12.81
CA LEU A 268 14.52 -4.98 11.90
C LEU A 268 15.57 -4.60 10.83
N GLU A 269 15.64 -3.33 10.46
CA GLU A 269 16.68 -2.77 9.56
C GLU A 269 17.99 -2.47 10.30
N GLY A 270 18.08 -2.75 11.61
CA GLY A 270 19.27 -2.48 12.41
C GLY A 270 19.46 -1.01 12.81
N ILE A 271 18.44 -0.17 12.63
CA ILE A 271 18.48 1.24 13.01
C ILE A 271 18.29 1.34 14.52
N VAL A 272 19.25 1.98 15.19
CA VAL A 272 19.25 2.11 16.65
C VAL A 272 18.22 3.13 17.11
N ILE A 273 17.30 2.70 17.97
CA ILE A 273 16.32 3.55 18.64
C ILE A 273 16.71 3.63 20.12
N PRO A 274 16.76 4.83 20.72
CA PRO A 274 17.06 4.95 22.13
C PRO A 274 16.09 4.13 22.99
N PRO A 275 16.54 3.37 24.00
CA PRO A 275 15.67 2.48 24.79
C PRO A 275 14.46 3.17 25.44
N LYS A 276 14.61 4.46 25.81
CA LYS A 276 13.54 5.29 26.40
C LYS A 276 12.39 5.59 25.43
N ASP A 277 12.66 5.52 24.12
CA ASP A 277 11.71 5.87 23.07
C ASP A 277 11.04 4.61 22.46
N ILE A 278 11.45 3.41 22.92
CA ILE A 278 10.90 2.14 22.42
C ILE A 278 9.50 1.90 22.97
N ILE A 279 8.52 1.85 22.06
CA ILE A 279 7.16 1.37 22.34
C ILE A 279 7.23 -0.15 22.44
N ASN A 280 6.97 -0.70 23.64
CA ASN A 280 7.02 -2.13 23.89
C ASN A 280 5.65 -2.63 24.35
N CYS A 281 5.06 -3.59 23.59
CA CYS A 281 3.75 -4.15 23.89
C CYS A 281 3.82 -5.40 24.80
N LYS A 282 5.01 -5.90 25.14
CA LYS A 282 5.17 -7.17 25.89
C LYS A 282 4.44 -7.13 27.23
N GLY A 283 3.54 -8.11 27.43
CA GLY A 283 2.76 -8.27 28.66
C GLY A 283 1.71 -7.18 28.91
N LYS A 284 1.44 -6.30 27.92
CA LYS A 284 0.50 -5.18 28.04
C LYS A 284 -0.84 -5.50 27.39
N LYS A 285 -1.90 -4.82 27.86
CA LYS A 285 -3.22 -4.76 27.23
C LYS A 285 -3.19 -3.70 26.14
N ILE A 286 -3.43 -4.10 24.92
CA ILE A 286 -3.35 -3.23 23.73
C ILE A 286 -4.77 -2.97 23.19
N LEU A 287 -5.09 -1.70 22.98
CA LEU A 287 -6.29 -1.30 22.27
C LEU A 287 -5.91 -0.62 20.94
N ILE A 288 -6.50 -1.06 19.86
CA ILE A 288 -6.32 -0.50 18.52
C ILE A 288 -7.64 0.15 18.10
N ILE A 289 -7.60 1.44 17.77
CA ILE A 289 -8.78 2.20 17.33
C ILE A 289 -8.70 2.35 15.81
N GLY A 290 -9.59 1.65 15.10
CA GLY A 290 -9.72 1.59 13.66
C GLY A 290 -9.61 0.17 13.09
N GLY A 291 -10.58 -0.22 12.25
CA GLY A 291 -10.76 -1.58 11.70
C GLY A 291 -10.06 -1.85 10.37
N GLY A 292 -9.26 -0.91 9.85
CA GLY A 292 -8.59 -1.03 8.55
C GLY A 292 -7.30 -1.85 8.57
N ASP A 293 -6.61 -1.87 7.41
CA ASP A 293 -5.36 -2.63 7.23
C ASP A 293 -4.25 -2.19 8.21
N THR A 294 -4.12 -0.89 8.47
CA THR A 294 -3.16 -0.36 9.46
C THR A 294 -3.44 -0.88 10.87
N GLY A 295 -4.73 -0.97 11.26
CA GLY A 295 -5.11 -1.57 12.53
C GLY A 295 -4.74 -3.05 12.61
N SER A 296 -5.01 -3.81 11.54
CA SER A 296 -4.58 -5.20 11.39
C SER A 296 -3.06 -5.37 11.51
N ASP A 297 -2.28 -4.43 10.95
CA ASP A 297 -0.82 -4.44 11.04
C ASP A 297 -0.33 -4.24 12.48
N CYS A 298 -1.00 -3.34 13.23
CA CYS A 298 -0.75 -3.19 14.66
C CYS A 298 -1.11 -4.44 15.47
N VAL A 299 -2.20 -5.14 15.13
CA VAL A 299 -2.57 -6.44 15.77
C VAL A 299 -1.43 -7.44 15.63
N GLY A 300 -0.98 -7.70 14.39
CA GLY A 300 0.10 -8.67 14.15
C GLY A 300 1.44 -8.27 14.78
N THR A 301 1.74 -6.97 14.83
CA THR A 301 2.95 -6.47 15.48
C THR A 301 2.86 -6.62 17.00
N ALA A 302 1.73 -6.29 17.62
CA ALA A 302 1.52 -6.43 19.06
C ALA A 302 1.57 -7.90 19.52
N ASN A 303 1.01 -8.82 18.73
CA ASN A 303 1.08 -10.27 19.00
C ASN A 303 2.54 -10.76 18.99
N ARG A 304 3.35 -10.32 18.03
CA ARG A 304 4.79 -10.65 17.96
C ARG A 304 5.58 -10.05 19.12
N HIS A 305 5.18 -8.89 19.62
CA HIS A 305 5.71 -8.33 20.85
C HIS A 305 5.25 -9.07 22.11
N LYS A 306 4.42 -10.15 21.98
CA LYS A 306 3.87 -10.90 23.11
C LYS A 306 3.02 -10.02 24.04
N ALA A 307 2.11 -9.23 23.47
CA ALA A 307 1.08 -8.52 24.23
C ALA A 307 0.24 -9.51 25.04
N ALA A 308 -0.23 -9.09 26.22
CA ALA A 308 -1.11 -9.93 27.06
C ALA A 308 -2.50 -10.09 26.44
N ASN A 309 -2.97 -9.04 25.77
CA ASN A 309 -4.27 -9.01 25.11
C ASN A 309 -4.23 -7.96 24.00
N VAL A 310 -4.90 -8.22 22.89
CA VAL A 310 -5.08 -7.25 21.80
C VAL A 310 -6.56 -7.13 21.49
N THR A 311 -7.10 -5.93 21.65
CA THR A 311 -8.47 -5.57 21.29
C THR A 311 -8.45 -4.55 20.16
N GLN A 312 -9.28 -4.73 19.15
CA GLN A 312 -9.48 -3.77 18.06
C GLN A 312 -10.93 -3.31 18.04
N ILE A 313 -11.14 -2.00 18.04
CA ILE A 313 -12.48 -1.40 17.95
C ILE A 313 -12.65 -0.61 16.67
N GLU A 314 -13.87 -0.60 16.17
CA GLU A 314 -14.28 0.17 15.00
C GLU A 314 -15.60 0.91 15.29
N ILE A 315 -15.66 2.17 14.87
CA ILE A 315 -16.85 3.00 15.04
C ILE A 315 -17.99 2.58 14.09
N MET A 316 -17.63 2.04 12.93
CA MET A 316 -18.57 1.55 11.94
C MET A 316 -19.18 0.22 12.35
N PRO A 317 -20.37 -0.14 11.82
CA PRO A 317 -20.96 -1.46 12.04
C PRO A 317 -20.07 -2.56 11.43
N GLN A 318 -20.22 -3.76 11.99
CA GLN A 318 -19.56 -4.94 11.42
C GLN A 318 -19.98 -5.14 9.97
N PRO A 319 -19.02 -5.20 9.02
CA PRO A 319 -19.35 -5.52 7.65
C PRO A 319 -20.01 -6.90 7.50
N PRO A 320 -20.90 -7.09 6.52
CA PRO A 320 -21.55 -8.39 6.30
C PRO A 320 -20.50 -9.46 5.94
N VAL A 321 -20.80 -10.70 6.27
CA VAL A 321 -19.99 -11.86 5.91
C VAL A 321 -20.33 -12.31 4.49
N GLY A 322 -19.31 -12.52 3.65
CA GLY A 322 -19.43 -13.08 2.31
C GLY A 322 -19.98 -12.13 1.25
N HIS A 323 -21.25 -11.77 1.29
CA HIS A 323 -21.91 -10.94 0.27
C HIS A 323 -22.40 -9.60 0.83
N ASN A 324 -22.24 -8.53 0.03
CA ASN A 324 -22.80 -7.21 0.34
C ASN A 324 -23.55 -6.66 -0.87
N PRO A 325 -24.88 -6.50 -0.79
CA PRO A 325 -25.70 -6.00 -1.89
C PRO A 325 -25.33 -4.58 -2.36
N THR A 326 -24.71 -3.76 -1.49
CA THR A 326 -24.32 -2.39 -1.85
C THR A 326 -23.04 -2.33 -2.69
N THR A 327 -22.29 -3.43 -2.74
CA THR A 327 -21.09 -3.58 -3.57
C THR A 327 -21.16 -4.88 -4.38
N PRO A 328 -22.12 -4.97 -5.34
CA PRO A 328 -22.29 -6.17 -6.15
C PRO A 328 -21.07 -6.38 -7.07
N TRP A 329 -20.83 -7.63 -7.47
CA TRP A 329 -19.85 -7.91 -8.51
C TRP A 329 -20.12 -7.06 -9.77
N PRO A 330 -19.12 -6.48 -10.44
CA PRO A 330 -17.68 -6.71 -10.31
C PRO A 330 -16.98 -5.73 -9.35
N LEU A 331 -17.71 -4.98 -8.54
CA LEU A 331 -17.13 -4.04 -7.59
C LEU A 331 -16.33 -4.76 -6.49
N TYR A 332 -15.37 -4.04 -5.91
CA TYR A 332 -14.62 -4.57 -4.76
C TYR A 332 -15.55 -4.69 -3.54
N PRO A 333 -15.73 -5.90 -2.98
CA PRO A 333 -16.76 -6.13 -1.96
C PRO A 333 -16.38 -5.49 -0.61
N GLN A 334 -17.33 -4.76 -0.04
CA GLN A 334 -17.25 -4.25 1.33
C GLN A 334 -17.82 -5.30 2.30
N VAL A 335 -17.03 -6.30 2.62
CA VAL A 335 -17.38 -7.43 3.48
C VAL A 335 -16.37 -7.54 4.62
N LEU A 336 -16.75 -8.29 5.66
CA LEU A 336 -15.84 -8.58 6.76
C LEU A 336 -14.58 -9.30 6.25
N LYS A 337 -13.43 -8.69 6.52
CA LYS A 337 -12.12 -9.26 6.20
C LYS A 337 -11.45 -9.73 7.48
N THR A 338 -10.93 -10.94 7.44
CA THR A 338 -10.04 -11.47 8.47
C THR A 338 -8.67 -11.64 7.84
N SER A 339 -7.68 -10.94 8.38
CA SER A 339 -6.29 -11.04 7.93
C SER A 339 -5.55 -12.10 8.72
N SER A 340 -4.36 -12.49 8.24
CA SER A 340 -3.45 -13.37 8.99
C SER A 340 -3.16 -12.86 10.41
N SER A 341 -3.06 -11.52 10.58
CA SER A 341 -2.85 -10.91 11.90
C SER A 341 -4.03 -11.11 12.86
N HIS A 342 -5.26 -11.06 12.35
CA HIS A 342 -6.45 -11.32 13.17
C HIS A 342 -6.53 -12.80 13.60
N GLU A 343 -6.10 -13.72 12.75
CA GLU A 343 -6.03 -15.17 13.08
C GLU A 343 -5.00 -15.47 14.19
N GLU A 344 -4.00 -14.60 14.34
CA GLU A 344 -2.96 -14.69 15.38
C GLU A 344 -3.46 -14.34 16.79
N GLY A 345 -4.69 -13.84 16.90
CA GLY A 345 -5.35 -13.49 18.15
C GLY A 345 -5.71 -12.00 18.24
N CYS A 346 -7.02 -11.73 18.30
CA CYS A 346 -7.54 -10.36 18.47
C CYS A 346 -9.03 -10.43 18.85
N ILE A 347 -9.42 -9.64 19.84
CA ILE A 347 -10.84 -9.37 20.12
C ILE A 347 -11.27 -8.19 19.24
N ARG A 348 -12.19 -8.42 18.31
CA ARG A 348 -12.70 -7.39 17.40
C ARG A 348 -14.10 -6.95 17.82
N ARG A 349 -14.31 -5.63 17.89
CA ARG A 349 -15.59 -5.04 18.29
C ARG A 349 -15.94 -3.88 17.38
N TRP A 350 -17.22 -3.70 17.12
CA TRP A 350 -17.77 -2.69 16.19
C TRP A 350 -18.80 -1.82 16.91
N ASN A 351 -19.23 -0.76 16.25
CA ASN A 351 -20.18 0.20 16.78
C ASN A 351 -19.72 0.84 18.10
N LEU A 352 -18.43 1.11 18.26
CA LEU A 352 -17.86 1.71 19.46
C LEU A 352 -17.16 3.03 19.15
N ALA A 353 -17.67 4.12 19.68
CA ALA A 353 -17.04 5.44 19.64
C ALA A 353 -16.21 5.67 20.91
N SER A 354 -14.97 6.13 20.75
CA SER A 354 -14.14 6.51 21.91
C SER A 354 -14.59 7.85 22.46
N VAL A 355 -14.77 7.94 23.77
CA VAL A 355 -15.27 9.14 24.47
C VAL A 355 -14.13 9.91 25.13
N ARG A 356 -13.29 9.21 25.89
CA ARG A 356 -12.09 9.79 26.55
C ARG A 356 -11.07 8.70 26.88
N PHE A 357 -9.83 9.11 27.00
CA PHE A 357 -8.76 8.28 27.54
C PHE A 357 -8.69 8.45 29.05
N ILE A 358 -8.66 7.35 29.78
CA ILE A 358 -8.63 7.33 31.25
C ILE A 358 -7.19 7.06 31.69
N GLY A 359 -6.68 7.90 32.58
CA GLY A 359 -5.31 7.76 33.06
C GLY A 359 -5.15 8.00 34.55
N GLU A 360 -4.04 7.53 35.07
CA GLU A 360 -3.57 7.80 36.41
C GLU A 360 -2.10 8.23 36.35
N LYS A 361 -1.73 9.30 37.07
CA LYS A 361 -0.35 9.85 37.10
C LYS A 361 0.24 10.04 35.68
N ASN A 362 -0.56 10.61 34.76
CA ASN A 362 -0.19 10.84 33.36
C ASN A 362 0.10 9.58 32.53
N THR A 363 -0.40 8.41 32.96
CA THR A 363 -0.24 7.13 32.25
C THR A 363 -1.61 6.54 31.96
N LEU A 364 -1.80 6.05 30.74
CA LEU A 364 -3.03 5.43 30.28
C LEU A 364 -3.39 4.19 31.13
N LYS A 365 -4.68 4.03 31.41
CA LYS A 365 -5.27 2.87 32.09
C LYS A 365 -6.41 2.23 31.31
N GLY A 366 -7.03 2.99 30.40
CA GLY A 366 -8.13 2.51 29.60
C GLY A 366 -8.75 3.60 28.74
N VAL A 367 -9.77 3.20 28.01
CA VAL A 367 -10.56 4.11 27.15
C VAL A 367 -12.03 3.90 27.48
N GLU A 368 -12.71 4.98 27.78
CA GLU A 368 -14.17 4.97 27.82
C GLU A 368 -14.70 5.00 26.41
N VAL A 369 -15.53 4.02 26.08
CA VAL A 369 -16.20 3.90 24.79
C VAL A 369 -17.70 3.94 24.97
N GLU A 370 -18.40 4.44 23.96
CA GLU A 370 -19.87 4.50 23.91
C GLU A 370 -20.35 3.70 22.69
N GLU A 371 -21.35 2.88 22.93
CA GLU A 371 -22.01 2.16 21.84
C GLU A 371 -22.78 3.13 20.94
N VAL A 372 -22.65 2.94 19.62
CA VAL A 372 -23.29 3.76 18.62
C VAL A 372 -24.15 2.95 17.67
N GLU A 373 -25.20 3.57 17.14
CA GLU A 373 -26.06 3.02 16.10
C GLU A 373 -25.95 3.89 14.84
N TRP A 374 -26.00 3.25 13.67
CA TRP A 374 -25.96 3.92 12.39
C TRP A 374 -27.33 3.82 11.70
N LEU A 375 -28.03 4.93 11.63
CA LEU A 375 -29.37 5.01 11.04
C LEU A 375 -29.28 5.52 9.60
N PRO A 376 -30.08 4.97 8.66
CA PRO A 376 -30.19 5.51 7.31
C PRO A 376 -30.61 6.97 7.35
N ALA A 377 -29.93 7.84 6.61
CA ALA A 377 -30.33 9.23 6.49
C ALA A 377 -31.73 9.35 5.86
N LYS A 378 -32.60 10.20 6.41
CA LYS A 378 -33.97 10.43 5.92
C LYS A 378 -34.05 10.82 4.43
N ASN A 379 -32.99 11.43 3.90
CA ASN A 379 -32.92 11.96 2.53
C ASN A 379 -32.01 11.14 1.60
N GLY A 380 -31.73 9.86 1.89
CA GLY A 380 -30.84 9.00 1.08
C GLY A 380 -29.37 9.41 1.11
N GLY A 381 -28.97 10.27 2.09
CA GLY A 381 -27.59 10.68 2.33
C GLY A 381 -26.76 9.62 3.04
N ARG A 382 -25.63 10.04 3.64
CA ARG A 382 -24.80 9.16 4.46
C ARG A 382 -25.52 8.78 5.74
N PRO A 383 -25.40 7.53 6.23
CA PRO A 383 -25.96 7.14 7.52
C PRO A 383 -25.50 8.09 8.63
N GLU A 384 -26.40 8.37 9.56
CA GLU A 384 -26.15 9.22 10.72
C GLU A 384 -25.82 8.37 11.94
N MET A 385 -24.80 8.78 12.70
CA MET A 385 -24.37 8.10 13.91
C MET A 385 -25.19 8.61 15.11
N TRP A 386 -25.75 7.69 15.86
CA TRP A 386 -26.46 7.97 17.11
C TRP A 386 -25.76 7.33 18.29
N LYS A 387 -25.58 8.09 19.35
CA LYS A 387 -25.04 7.65 20.63
C LYS A 387 -26.15 7.01 21.47
N THR A 388 -25.91 5.77 21.94
CA THR A 388 -26.95 5.04 22.70
C THR A 388 -26.99 5.41 24.18
N GLY A 389 -25.96 6.11 24.70
CA GLY A 389 -25.78 6.39 26.12
C GLY A 389 -25.19 5.21 26.90
N ARG A 390 -24.99 4.04 26.27
CA ARG A 390 -24.35 2.89 26.93
C ARG A 390 -22.83 3.01 26.81
N THR A 391 -22.19 3.24 27.95
CA THR A 391 -20.74 3.39 28.03
C THR A 391 -20.11 2.22 28.77
N GLU A 392 -18.87 1.93 28.43
CA GLU A 392 -18.02 0.99 29.15
C GLU A 392 -16.56 1.44 29.10
N ILE A 393 -15.72 0.88 29.97
CA ILE A 393 -14.29 1.13 29.98
C ILE A 393 -13.58 -0.11 29.44
N ILE A 394 -12.80 0.06 28.37
CA ILE A 394 -11.88 -0.95 27.89
C ILE A 394 -10.51 -0.67 28.52
N GLU A 395 -10.04 -1.59 29.37
CA GLU A 395 -8.71 -1.47 29.97
C GLU A 395 -7.63 -1.57 28.90
N ALA A 396 -6.67 -0.66 28.93
CA ALA A 396 -5.54 -0.62 27.99
C ALA A 396 -4.32 0.05 28.63
N ASP A 397 -3.16 -0.54 28.45
CA ASP A 397 -1.86 0.04 28.79
C ASP A 397 -1.30 0.87 27.63
N LEU A 398 -1.62 0.49 26.38
CA LEU A 398 -1.29 1.21 25.17
C LEU A 398 -2.49 1.27 24.22
N VAL A 399 -2.62 2.43 23.57
CA VAL A 399 -3.59 2.64 22.49
C VAL A 399 -2.85 3.01 21.20
N PHE A 400 -3.26 2.40 20.09
CA PHE A 400 -2.78 2.75 18.75
C PHE A 400 -3.93 3.31 17.91
N LEU A 401 -3.79 4.59 17.50
CA LEU A 401 -4.75 5.25 16.62
C LEU A 401 -4.46 4.85 15.16
N ALA A 402 -5.30 3.99 14.61
CA ALA A 402 -5.20 3.43 13.26
C ALA A 402 -6.34 3.90 12.36
N MET A 403 -6.70 5.19 12.44
CA MET A 403 -7.88 5.78 11.80
C MET A 403 -7.60 6.35 10.39
N GLY A 404 -6.45 6.01 9.80
CA GLY A 404 -6.02 6.48 8.48
C GLY A 404 -5.37 7.85 8.51
N PHE A 405 -5.15 8.39 7.28
CA PHE A 405 -4.48 9.67 7.05
C PHE A 405 -5.45 10.68 6.44
N ILE A 406 -5.13 11.96 6.57
CA ILE A 406 -5.98 13.04 6.06
C ILE A 406 -5.40 13.69 4.79
N HIS A 407 -4.15 14.07 4.78
CA HIS A 407 -3.49 14.74 3.66
C HIS A 407 -1.94 14.64 3.78
N PRO A 408 -1.17 15.07 2.78
CA PRO A 408 0.27 15.26 2.91
C PRO A 408 0.63 16.36 3.91
N GLU A 409 1.87 16.31 4.43
CA GLU A 409 2.42 17.41 5.22
C GLU A 409 2.46 18.69 4.36
N GLN A 410 1.87 19.77 4.87
CA GLN A 410 1.74 21.03 4.14
C GLN A 410 2.84 22.04 4.45
N GLU A 411 3.45 21.94 5.65
CA GLU A 411 4.61 22.75 5.97
C GLU A 411 5.84 22.30 5.15
N GLY A 412 6.78 23.17 4.98
CA GLY A 412 7.96 22.92 4.15
C GLY A 412 7.63 23.01 2.65
N LEU A 413 7.75 21.91 1.90
CA LEU A 413 7.69 21.88 0.44
C LEU A 413 6.45 22.53 -0.17
N ILE A 414 5.25 22.16 0.28
CA ILE A 414 3.97 22.67 -0.27
C ILE A 414 3.88 24.19 -0.06
N LYS A 415 4.18 24.63 1.17
CA LYS A 415 4.16 26.05 1.55
C LYS A 415 5.25 26.85 0.85
N GLU A 416 6.49 26.33 0.78
CA GLU A 416 7.61 27.01 0.12
C GLU A 416 7.35 27.27 -1.36
N LEU A 417 6.75 26.30 -2.06
CA LEU A 417 6.38 26.40 -3.46
C LEU A 417 5.03 27.06 -3.70
N SER A 418 4.32 27.46 -2.62
CA SER A 418 2.97 28.04 -2.70
C SER A 418 1.98 27.17 -3.49
N ILE A 419 2.06 25.86 -3.31
CA ILE A 419 1.22 24.89 -4.02
C ILE A 419 -0.20 24.94 -3.47
N ALA A 420 -1.21 25.07 -4.37
CA ALA A 420 -2.61 25.00 -4.00
C ALA A 420 -3.00 23.57 -3.55
N VAL A 421 -3.87 23.49 -2.55
CA VAL A 421 -4.45 22.23 -2.07
C VAL A 421 -5.97 22.22 -2.28
N ASP A 422 -6.54 21.03 -2.40
CA ASP A 422 -7.99 20.84 -2.49
C ASP A 422 -8.68 21.03 -1.11
N THR A 423 -10.00 20.89 -1.08
CA THR A 423 -10.82 21.01 0.15
C THR A 423 -10.49 19.93 1.20
N ARG A 424 -9.76 18.89 0.84
CA ARG A 424 -9.30 17.82 1.75
C ARG A 424 -7.83 18.00 2.16
N GLY A 425 -7.15 19.04 1.64
CA GLY A 425 -5.76 19.31 1.92
C GLY A 425 -4.75 18.56 1.02
N ASN A 426 -5.21 17.89 -0.04
CA ASN A 426 -4.33 17.22 -0.99
C ASN A 426 -3.83 18.19 -2.06
N ILE A 427 -2.68 17.90 -2.68
CA ILE A 427 -2.11 18.73 -3.73
C ILE A 427 -3.07 18.83 -4.93
N ALA A 428 -3.44 20.06 -5.29
CA ALA A 428 -4.27 20.32 -6.46
C ALA A 428 -3.42 20.23 -7.75
N VAL A 429 -3.84 19.38 -8.67
CA VAL A 429 -3.19 19.18 -9.97
C VAL A 429 -4.21 19.23 -11.09
N ASP A 430 -3.77 19.49 -12.30
CA ASP A 430 -4.57 19.25 -13.50
C ASP A 430 -4.86 17.73 -13.62
N PRO A 431 -6.14 17.31 -13.67
CA PRO A 431 -6.49 15.89 -13.67
C PRO A 431 -6.00 15.12 -14.89
N GLY A 432 -5.76 15.79 -16.01
CA GLY A 432 -5.27 15.19 -17.26
C GLY A 432 -3.78 14.88 -17.21
N THR A 433 -2.99 15.79 -16.62
CA THR A 433 -1.53 15.79 -16.71
C THR A 433 -0.81 15.59 -15.38
N ASN A 434 -1.50 15.63 -14.25
CA ASN A 434 -0.89 15.66 -12.91
C ASN A 434 0.07 16.87 -12.71
N ARG A 435 0.00 17.90 -13.53
CA ARG A 435 0.83 19.11 -13.47
C ARG A 435 0.24 20.11 -12.48
N ILE A 436 1.09 20.80 -11.76
CA ILE A 436 0.72 21.88 -10.85
C ILE A 436 0.76 23.21 -11.60
N ALA A 437 -0.40 23.79 -11.85
CA ALA A 437 -0.53 25.04 -12.59
C ALA A 437 0.33 25.05 -13.86
N ASP A 438 0.89 26.21 -14.25
CA ASP A 438 1.78 26.31 -15.41
C ASP A 438 3.26 26.28 -15.01
N THR A 439 3.65 25.25 -14.25
CA THR A 439 5.03 25.04 -13.75
C THR A 439 5.67 23.82 -14.38
N ASN A 440 6.94 23.53 -14.05
CA ASN A 440 7.62 22.26 -14.35
C ASN A 440 7.40 21.21 -13.25
N ILE A 441 6.42 21.43 -12.35
CA ILE A 441 6.17 20.59 -11.19
C ILE A 441 4.92 19.74 -11.41
N PHE A 442 5.02 18.46 -11.07
CA PHE A 442 3.97 17.45 -11.14
C PHE A 442 3.80 16.81 -9.78
N ALA A 443 2.63 16.24 -9.49
CA ALA A 443 2.44 15.47 -8.26
C ALA A 443 1.71 14.15 -8.54
N SER A 444 1.95 13.14 -7.68
CA SER A 444 1.41 11.81 -7.86
C SER A 444 1.18 11.06 -6.54
N GLY A 445 0.41 9.99 -6.62
CA GLY A 445 0.11 9.12 -5.49
C GLY A 445 -0.83 9.76 -4.46
N ASP A 446 -0.69 9.33 -3.23
CA ASP A 446 -1.58 9.72 -2.14
C ASP A 446 -1.48 11.23 -1.79
N ALA A 447 -0.40 11.90 -2.18
CA ALA A 447 -0.28 13.35 -2.07
C ALA A 447 -1.36 14.11 -2.88
N VAL A 448 -1.90 13.49 -3.93
CA VAL A 448 -2.94 14.05 -4.80
C VAL A 448 -4.31 13.46 -4.51
N SER A 449 -4.40 12.15 -4.32
CA SER A 449 -5.69 11.43 -4.19
C SER A 449 -6.16 11.23 -2.74
N GLY A 450 -5.30 11.48 -1.77
CA GLY A 450 -5.44 10.97 -0.40
C GLY A 450 -4.99 9.51 -0.29
N ALA A 451 -4.88 9.02 0.95
CA ALA A 451 -4.41 7.65 1.23
C ALA A 451 -5.18 6.60 0.45
N SER A 452 -4.46 5.72 -0.23
CA SER A 452 -5.03 4.76 -1.18
C SER A 452 -4.25 3.44 -1.23
N LEU A 453 -4.54 2.62 -2.24
CA LEU A 453 -3.89 1.32 -2.44
C LEU A 453 -2.53 1.49 -3.14
N VAL A 454 -1.57 0.61 -2.83
CA VAL A 454 -0.25 0.56 -3.49
C VAL A 454 -0.36 0.60 -5.01
N VAL A 455 -1.28 -0.19 -5.57
CA VAL A 455 -1.50 -0.28 -7.02
C VAL A 455 -2.03 1.03 -7.64
N ARG A 456 -2.83 1.82 -6.89
CA ARG A 456 -3.28 3.15 -7.31
C ARG A 456 -2.16 4.17 -7.26
N ALA A 457 -1.35 4.13 -6.21
CA ALA A 457 -0.16 4.98 -6.10
C ALA A 457 0.81 4.72 -7.26
N MET A 458 1.07 3.45 -7.60
CA MET A 458 1.88 3.08 -8.75
C MET A 458 1.27 3.59 -10.09
N ALA A 459 -0.03 3.41 -10.29
CA ALA A 459 -0.71 3.90 -11.49
C ALA A 459 -0.60 5.43 -11.63
N SER A 460 -0.74 6.16 -10.52
CA SER A 460 -0.54 7.61 -10.47
C SER A 460 0.90 8.00 -10.83
N GLY A 461 1.90 7.27 -10.33
CA GLY A 461 3.32 7.47 -10.68
C GLY A 461 3.59 7.27 -12.17
N ARG A 462 3.03 6.22 -12.78
CA ARG A 462 3.11 5.97 -14.25
C ARG A 462 2.50 7.13 -15.04
N LYS A 463 1.33 7.61 -14.61
CA LYS A 463 0.64 8.74 -15.25
C LYS A 463 1.48 10.02 -15.17
N ALA A 464 2.03 10.35 -14.01
CA ALA A 464 2.89 11.51 -13.83
C ALA A 464 4.16 11.41 -14.69
N ALA A 465 4.81 10.24 -14.74
CA ALA A 465 5.98 10.02 -15.59
C ALA A 465 5.67 10.22 -17.09
N ALA A 466 4.52 9.73 -17.56
CA ALA A 466 4.10 9.93 -18.94
C ALA A 466 3.80 11.43 -19.24
N ALA A 467 3.21 12.15 -18.30
CA ALA A 467 2.93 13.57 -18.43
C ALA A 467 4.23 14.40 -18.43
N ILE A 468 5.20 14.06 -17.58
CA ILE A 468 6.53 14.68 -17.56
C ILE A 468 7.26 14.45 -18.90
N ASP A 469 7.24 13.23 -19.43
CA ASP A 469 7.85 12.90 -20.72
C ASP A 469 7.21 13.72 -21.86
N LYS A 470 5.89 13.85 -21.87
CA LYS A 470 5.19 14.70 -22.84
C LYS A 470 5.52 16.19 -22.68
N TYR A 471 5.66 16.68 -21.46
CA TYR A 471 6.03 18.07 -21.18
C TYR A 471 7.44 18.38 -21.66
N LEU A 472 8.41 17.51 -21.40
CA LEU A 472 9.80 17.71 -21.76
C LEU A 472 10.10 17.44 -23.26
N HIS A 473 9.23 16.68 -23.95
CA HIS A 473 9.36 16.35 -25.36
C HIS A 473 8.01 16.53 -26.11
N PRO A 474 7.50 17.75 -26.27
CA PRO A 474 6.16 18.00 -26.81
C PRO A 474 6.00 17.55 -28.28
N HIS A 475 7.10 17.38 -29.01
CA HIS A 475 7.10 17.02 -30.46
C HIS A 475 7.42 15.52 -30.69
N LYS A 476 7.58 14.71 -29.63
CA LYS A 476 7.81 13.27 -29.78
C LYS A 476 6.53 12.60 -30.25
N SER A 477 6.45 12.21 -31.53
CA SER A 477 5.37 11.35 -32.01
C SER A 477 5.51 9.98 -31.32
N TYR A 478 4.55 9.61 -30.49
CA TYR A 478 4.49 8.31 -29.82
C TYR A 478 4.05 7.22 -30.81
N PHE A 479 4.84 6.96 -31.85
CA PHE A 479 4.69 5.71 -32.59
C PHE A 479 5.29 4.59 -31.74
N ILE A 480 4.41 3.75 -31.20
CA ILE A 480 4.82 2.51 -30.57
C ILE A 480 5.38 1.61 -31.69
N ILE A 481 6.70 1.62 -31.86
CA ILE A 481 7.37 0.62 -32.68
C ILE A 481 7.44 -0.65 -31.80
N HIS A 482 6.48 -1.53 -31.95
CA HIS A 482 6.64 -2.91 -31.52
C HIS A 482 7.74 -3.52 -32.41
N LYS A 483 8.98 -3.56 -31.93
CA LYS A 483 9.97 -4.45 -32.50
C LYS A 483 9.52 -5.87 -32.20
N SER A 484 9.12 -6.57 -33.24
CA SER A 484 8.83 -8.00 -33.33
C SER A 484 10.00 -8.87 -32.85
#